data_83faf004e418a538dfd5d1608d2adef0
#
_entry.id   83faf004e418a538dfd5d1608d2adef0
#
_cell.length_a   1.000
_cell.length_b   1.000
_cell.length_c   1.000
_cell.angle_alpha   90.00
_cell.angle_beta   90.00
_cell.angle_gamma   90.00
#
_symmetry.space_group_name_H-M   'P 1'
#
loop_
_entity.id
_entity.type
_entity.pdbx_description
1 polymer ?
#
loop_
_entity_poly.entity_id
_entity_poly.type
_entity_poly.pdbx_seq_one_letter_code
_entity_poly.pdbx_strand_id
1 'polypeptide(L)'
;AFGMARETGEEINRAITVGARDGLGLGASLGRYLAKRRGTPHRRLSILAAAWRLGVPATVHVAMGTDIVHVHPACDPEAIGRAGHLDFRLFAAEVARLGGGGVYLNVGSAVLLPEVFLKAVTLARNLGHRIEKFTTANFDFIQGYRPNTNVVSRPTRGVGRGYSLTGHHEIMIPLLAALLVEGDNRRK
;
A
#
# COMPACT_ATOMS: atom_id res chain seq x y z
N ALA A 1 -23.56 -7.54 8.18
CA ALA A 1 -22.15 -7.19 8.14
C ALA A 1 -21.91 -6.11 7.06
N PHE A 2 -21.04 -5.13 7.31
CA PHE A 2 -20.81 -4.01 6.38
C PHE A 2 -20.36 -4.44 4.97
N GLY A 3 -19.52 -5.45 4.86
CA GLY A 3 -19.04 -5.95 3.57
C GLY A 3 -20.09 -6.65 2.73
N MET A 4 -21.22 -7.04 3.32
CA MET A 4 -22.36 -7.65 2.65
C MET A 4 -23.45 -6.62 2.28
N ALA A 5 -23.34 -5.39 2.78
CA ALA A 5 -24.26 -4.33 2.41
C ALA A 5 -24.00 -3.90 0.95
N ARG A 6 -25.06 -3.47 0.28
CA ARG A 6 -25.02 -3.04 -1.12
C ARG A 6 -23.97 -1.96 -1.36
N GLU A 7 -23.90 -0.96 -0.47
CA GLU A 7 -23.00 0.19 -0.58
C GLU A 7 -21.52 -0.21 -0.47
N THR A 8 -21.24 -1.32 0.18
CA THR A 8 -19.89 -1.81 0.41
C THR A 8 -19.59 -2.99 -0.49
N GLY A 9 -20.34 -4.10 -0.32
CA GLY A 9 -20.05 -5.34 -1.03
C GLY A 9 -20.28 -5.24 -2.53
N GLU A 10 -21.44 -4.78 -2.96
CA GLU A 10 -21.77 -4.68 -4.39
C GLU A 10 -20.94 -3.59 -5.08
N GLU A 11 -20.89 -2.38 -4.52
CA GLU A 11 -20.25 -1.25 -5.18
C GLU A 11 -18.73 -1.36 -5.23
N ILE A 12 -18.09 -1.89 -4.19
CA ILE A 12 -16.64 -2.16 -4.20
C ILE A 12 -16.32 -3.21 -5.26
N ASN A 13 -17.02 -4.34 -5.26
CA ASN A 13 -16.76 -5.40 -6.25
C ASN A 13 -17.02 -4.91 -7.69
N ARG A 14 -18.09 -4.15 -7.90
CA ARG A 14 -18.38 -3.52 -9.21
C ARG A 14 -17.26 -2.58 -9.64
N ALA A 15 -16.75 -1.73 -8.73
CA ALA A 15 -15.67 -0.82 -9.04
C ALA A 15 -14.39 -1.57 -9.44
N ILE A 16 -14.09 -2.69 -8.77
CA ILE A 16 -12.96 -3.57 -9.09
C ILE A 16 -13.16 -4.20 -10.47
N THR A 17 -14.32 -4.79 -10.75
CA THR A 17 -14.61 -5.45 -12.03
C THR A 17 -14.48 -4.48 -13.20
N VAL A 18 -15.06 -3.28 -13.08
CA VAL A 18 -14.95 -2.24 -14.11
C VAL A 18 -13.50 -1.77 -14.27
N GLY A 19 -12.80 -1.53 -13.16
CA GLY A 19 -11.40 -1.13 -13.19
C GLY A 19 -10.47 -2.17 -13.81
N ALA A 20 -10.67 -3.44 -13.49
CA ALA A 20 -9.88 -4.54 -14.05
C ALA A 20 -10.05 -4.68 -15.59
N ARG A 21 -11.26 -4.45 -16.11
CA ARG A 21 -11.52 -4.38 -17.56
C ARG A 21 -10.77 -3.23 -18.22
N ASP A 22 -10.66 -2.10 -17.51
CA ASP A 22 -9.94 -0.92 -17.99
C ASP A 22 -8.42 -0.99 -17.74
N GLY A 23 -7.89 -2.14 -17.29
CA GLY A 23 -6.46 -2.33 -17.04
C GLY A 23 -5.95 -1.64 -15.77
N LEU A 24 -6.81 -1.37 -14.79
CA LEU A 24 -6.43 -0.77 -13.51
C LEU A 24 -6.22 -1.84 -12.43
N GLY A 25 -5.31 -1.55 -11.50
CA GLY A 25 -5.17 -2.29 -10.25
C GLY A 25 -6.32 -2.02 -9.27
N LEU A 26 -6.36 -2.76 -8.17
CA LEU A 26 -7.40 -2.61 -7.12
C LEU A 26 -7.43 -1.20 -6.55
N GLY A 27 -6.26 -0.67 -6.18
CA GLY A 27 -6.15 0.66 -5.59
C GLY A 27 -6.61 1.77 -6.53
N ALA A 28 -6.18 1.73 -7.78
CA ALA A 28 -6.59 2.69 -8.82
C ALA A 28 -8.08 2.58 -9.15
N SER A 29 -8.64 1.36 -9.20
CA SER A 29 -10.06 1.11 -9.46
C SER A 29 -10.95 1.78 -8.40
N LEU A 30 -10.63 1.53 -7.14
CA LEU A 30 -11.36 2.12 -6.01
C LEU A 30 -11.11 3.62 -5.89
N GLY A 31 -9.87 4.07 -6.11
CA GLY A 31 -9.51 5.49 -6.11
C GLY A 31 -10.30 6.27 -7.15
N ARG A 32 -10.36 5.77 -8.38
CA ARG A 32 -11.18 6.34 -9.47
C ARG A 32 -12.67 6.38 -9.14
N TYR A 33 -13.18 5.26 -8.63
CA TYR A 33 -14.59 5.16 -8.25
C TYR A 33 -14.95 6.20 -7.19
N LEU A 34 -14.20 6.25 -6.09
CA LEU A 34 -14.43 7.20 -4.99
C LEU A 34 -14.24 8.66 -5.41
N ALA A 35 -13.25 8.95 -6.26
CA ALA A 35 -12.99 10.30 -6.74
C ALA A 35 -14.12 10.83 -7.64
N LYS A 36 -14.76 9.96 -8.44
CA LYS A 36 -15.83 10.33 -9.37
C LYS A 36 -17.24 10.29 -8.75
N ARG A 37 -17.44 9.54 -7.68
CA ARG A 37 -18.76 9.37 -7.05
C ARG A 37 -19.23 10.68 -6.42
N ARG A 38 -20.42 11.14 -6.81
CA ARG A 38 -21.10 12.28 -6.21
C ARG A 38 -21.83 11.86 -4.93
N GLY A 39 -22.03 12.80 -4.00
CA GLY A 39 -22.81 12.55 -2.78
C GLY A 39 -22.12 11.73 -1.68
N THR A 40 -20.81 11.49 -1.78
CA THR A 40 -20.03 10.84 -0.73
C THR A 40 -19.46 11.90 0.23
N PRO A 41 -20.00 12.05 1.45
CA PRO A 41 -19.67 13.19 2.33
C PRO A 41 -18.21 13.21 2.75
N HIS A 42 -17.60 12.06 2.99
CA HIS A 42 -16.21 11.94 3.49
C HIS A 42 -15.16 11.65 2.40
N ARG A 43 -15.50 11.86 1.13
CA ARG A 43 -14.60 11.61 0.00
C ARG A 43 -13.22 12.28 0.13
N ARG A 44 -13.19 13.46 0.75
CA ARG A 44 -11.93 14.23 0.96
C ARG A 44 -10.95 13.52 1.90
N LEU A 45 -11.43 12.64 2.77
CA LEU A 45 -10.63 11.87 3.73
C LEU A 45 -10.12 10.55 3.13
N SER A 46 -10.55 10.17 1.93
CA SER A 46 -10.13 8.93 1.29
C SER A 46 -8.73 9.06 0.70
N ILE A 47 -7.81 8.25 1.21
CA ILE A 47 -6.43 8.13 0.70
C ILE A 47 -6.45 7.69 -0.77
N LEU A 48 -7.26 6.67 -1.12
CA LEU A 48 -7.34 6.17 -2.49
C LEU A 48 -7.89 7.22 -3.47
N ALA A 49 -8.92 7.98 -3.06
CA ALA A 49 -9.45 9.07 -3.89
C ALA A 49 -8.45 10.21 -4.04
N ALA A 50 -7.66 10.50 -3.00
CA ALA A 50 -6.59 11.49 -3.05
C ALA A 50 -5.46 11.04 -3.98
N ALA A 51 -5.00 9.80 -3.84
CA ALA A 51 -3.96 9.22 -4.69
C ALA A 51 -4.35 9.26 -6.17
N TRP A 52 -5.60 8.88 -6.50
CA TRP A 52 -6.12 8.98 -7.87
C TRP A 52 -6.07 10.40 -8.43
N ARG A 53 -6.51 11.40 -7.64
CA ARG A 53 -6.52 12.81 -8.09
C ARG A 53 -5.13 13.38 -8.28
N LEU A 54 -4.17 12.94 -7.47
CA LEU A 54 -2.79 13.42 -7.47
C LEU A 54 -1.87 12.63 -8.41
N GLY A 55 -2.37 11.57 -9.05
CA GLY A 55 -1.54 10.68 -9.87
C GLY A 55 -0.49 9.91 -9.07
N VAL A 56 -0.70 9.74 -7.76
CA VAL A 56 0.19 8.96 -6.90
C VAL A 56 -0.24 7.49 -6.94
N PRO A 57 0.65 6.54 -7.23
CA PRO A 57 0.33 5.13 -7.20
C PRO A 57 -0.20 4.68 -5.84
N ALA A 58 -1.35 4.04 -5.82
CA ALA A 58 -1.90 3.37 -4.64
C ALA A 58 -2.22 1.93 -5.00
N THR A 59 -1.57 0.99 -4.35
CA THR A 59 -1.76 -0.44 -4.58
C THR A 59 -2.44 -1.09 -3.38
N VAL A 60 -3.27 -2.08 -3.67
CA VAL A 60 -3.99 -2.85 -2.65
C VAL A 60 -3.59 -4.32 -2.78
N HIS A 61 -3.17 -4.90 -1.68
CA HIS A 61 -2.71 -6.28 -1.62
C HIS A 61 -3.66 -7.09 -0.73
N VAL A 62 -4.41 -7.98 -1.33
CA VAL A 62 -5.40 -8.81 -0.64
C VAL A 62 -4.88 -10.24 -0.44
N ALA A 63 -5.35 -10.90 0.61
CA ALA A 63 -5.35 -12.35 0.70
C ALA A 63 -6.80 -12.81 0.44
N MET A 64 -7.01 -13.58 -0.62
CA MET A 64 -8.35 -14.02 -1.00
C MET A 64 -9.03 -14.76 0.16
N GLY A 65 -10.25 -14.33 0.49
CA GLY A 65 -11.04 -14.90 1.59
C GLY A 65 -10.86 -14.21 2.95
N THR A 66 -9.92 -13.26 3.10
CA THR A 66 -9.74 -12.53 4.36
C THR A 66 -10.67 -11.33 4.50
N ASP A 67 -11.00 -10.67 3.38
CA ASP A 67 -11.90 -9.51 3.40
C ASP A 67 -13.34 -9.93 3.17
N ILE A 68 -14.26 -9.31 3.92
CA ILE A 68 -15.67 -9.67 3.86
C ILE A 68 -16.30 -9.42 2.49
N VAL A 69 -15.78 -8.50 1.70
CA VAL A 69 -16.25 -8.23 0.34
C VAL A 69 -16.01 -9.41 -0.62
N HIS A 70 -15.10 -10.31 -0.28
CA HIS A 70 -14.81 -11.51 -1.08
C HIS A 70 -15.92 -12.56 -1.01
N VAL A 71 -16.73 -12.57 0.05
CA VAL A 71 -17.87 -13.50 0.20
C VAL A 71 -19.17 -12.94 -0.36
N HIS A 72 -19.15 -11.71 -0.88
CA HIS A 72 -20.32 -11.09 -1.50
C HIS A 72 -20.61 -11.70 -2.87
N PRO A 73 -21.89 -11.95 -3.25
CA PRO A 73 -22.26 -12.55 -4.54
C PRO A 73 -21.76 -11.77 -5.78
N ALA A 74 -21.53 -10.46 -5.64
CA ALA A 74 -20.97 -9.62 -6.71
C ALA A 74 -19.45 -9.74 -6.84
N CYS A 75 -18.79 -10.57 -6.02
CA CYS A 75 -17.34 -10.78 -6.10
C CYS A 75 -16.98 -11.48 -7.42
N ASP A 76 -16.11 -10.86 -8.18
CA ASP A 76 -15.52 -11.42 -9.39
C ASP A 76 -14.06 -11.79 -9.10
N PRO A 77 -13.76 -13.08 -8.85
CA PRO A 77 -12.41 -13.52 -8.47
C PRO A 77 -11.39 -13.33 -9.60
N GLU A 78 -11.80 -13.38 -10.87
CA GLU A 78 -10.92 -13.11 -12.01
C GLU A 78 -10.50 -11.63 -12.01
N ALA A 79 -11.44 -10.71 -11.82
CA ALA A 79 -11.16 -9.29 -11.74
C ALA A 79 -10.24 -8.95 -10.56
N ILE A 80 -10.48 -9.54 -9.38
CA ILE A 80 -9.62 -9.36 -8.20
C ILE A 80 -8.21 -9.89 -8.47
N GLY A 81 -8.09 -11.09 -9.03
CA GLY A 81 -6.80 -11.69 -9.36
C GLY A 81 -6.01 -10.85 -10.35
N ARG A 82 -6.65 -10.42 -11.44
CA ARG A 82 -6.04 -9.56 -12.46
C ARG A 82 -5.59 -8.22 -11.87
N ALA A 83 -6.48 -7.50 -11.19
CA ALA A 83 -6.19 -6.18 -10.64
C ALA A 83 -5.18 -6.25 -9.48
N GLY A 84 -5.26 -7.27 -8.63
CA GLY A 84 -4.30 -7.49 -7.54
C GLY A 84 -2.90 -7.82 -8.04
N HIS A 85 -2.77 -8.61 -9.12
CA HIS A 85 -1.47 -8.88 -9.74
C HIS A 85 -0.89 -7.62 -10.41
N LEU A 86 -1.72 -6.76 -11.01
CA LEU A 86 -1.27 -5.46 -11.51
C LEU A 86 -0.73 -4.59 -10.40
N ASP A 87 -1.42 -4.52 -9.25
CA ASP A 87 -0.97 -3.77 -8.08
C ASP A 87 0.37 -4.31 -7.55
N PHE A 88 0.54 -5.63 -7.50
CA PHE A 88 1.83 -6.21 -7.11
C PHE A 88 2.96 -5.80 -8.06
N ARG A 89 2.73 -5.83 -9.36
CA ARG A 89 3.72 -5.40 -10.36
C ARG A 89 4.06 -3.93 -10.23
N LEU A 90 3.07 -3.08 -10.02
CA LEU A 90 3.26 -1.65 -9.79
C LEU A 90 4.06 -1.40 -8.51
N PHE A 91 3.70 -2.06 -7.42
CA PHE A 91 4.44 -1.99 -6.17
C PHE A 91 5.90 -2.45 -6.32
N ALA A 92 6.15 -3.55 -7.03
CA ALA A 92 7.49 -4.03 -7.30
C ALA A 92 8.31 -3.04 -8.15
N ALA A 93 7.69 -2.36 -9.10
CA ALA A 93 8.33 -1.30 -9.88
C ALA A 93 8.72 -0.09 -9.02
N GLU A 94 7.88 0.33 -8.07
CA GLU A 94 8.22 1.38 -7.12
C GLU A 94 9.33 0.94 -6.15
N VAL A 95 9.28 -0.30 -5.67
CA VAL A 95 10.35 -0.87 -4.82
C VAL A 95 11.69 -0.92 -5.56
N ALA A 96 11.70 -1.18 -6.85
CA ALA A 96 12.93 -1.17 -7.65
C ALA A 96 13.62 0.22 -7.68
N ARG A 97 12.89 1.29 -7.37
CA ARG A 97 13.38 2.68 -7.34
C ARG A 97 13.89 3.11 -5.96
N LEU A 98 13.85 2.25 -4.95
CA LEU A 98 14.29 2.59 -3.59
C LEU A 98 15.80 2.83 -3.47
N GLY A 99 16.61 2.34 -4.39
CA GLY A 99 18.07 2.56 -4.37
C GLY A 99 18.45 4.04 -4.39
N GLY A 100 19.58 4.38 -3.76
CA GLY A 100 20.13 5.75 -3.82
C GLY A 100 19.46 6.76 -2.88
N GLY A 101 18.87 6.32 -1.77
CA GLY A 101 18.31 7.19 -0.73
C GLY A 101 16.80 7.06 -0.53
N GLY A 102 16.15 6.13 -1.22
CA GLY A 102 14.73 5.86 -1.04
C GLY A 102 14.38 5.38 0.36
N VAL A 103 13.12 5.59 0.76
CA VAL A 103 12.60 5.23 2.08
C VAL A 103 11.36 4.36 1.92
N TYR A 104 11.31 3.25 2.64
CA TYR A 104 10.12 2.42 2.79
C TYR A 104 9.63 2.42 4.23
N LEU A 105 8.38 2.77 4.44
CA LEU A 105 7.73 2.76 5.74
C LEU A 105 6.68 1.65 5.81
N ASN A 106 6.82 0.72 6.75
CA ASN A 106 5.77 -0.21 7.13
C ASN A 106 5.03 0.38 8.33
N VAL A 107 3.76 0.63 8.17
CA VAL A 107 2.94 1.29 9.20
C VAL A 107 1.77 0.38 9.57
N GLY A 108 1.80 -0.21 10.76
CA GLY A 108 0.72 -1.03 11.30
C GLY A 108 0.44 -2.34 10.56
N SER A 109 1.29 -2.77 9.63
CA SER A 109 1.13 -4.06 8.96
C SER A 109 2.01 -5.13 9.58
N ALA A 110 1.39 -6.06 10.30
CA ALA A 110 2.11 -7.10 11.03
C ALA A 110 2.47 -8.33 10.17
N VAL A 111 1.74 -8.59 9.08
CA VAL A 111 1.88 -9.84 8.30
C VAL A 111 2.00 -9.58 6.80
N LEU A 112 0.95 -9.06 6.16
CA LEU A 112 0.79 -9.08 4.71
C LEU A 112 1.84 -8.21 4.00
N LEU A 113 1.90 -6.93 4.33
CA LEU A 113 2.80 -5.99 3.64
C LEU A 113 4.29 -6.30 3.85
N PRO A 114 4.77 -6.74 5.02
CA PRO A 114 6.14 -7.22 5.19
C PRO A 114 6.51 -8.37 4.25
N GLU A 115 5.59 -9.31 4.01
CA GLU A 115 5.80 -10.40 3.06
C GLU A 115 5.80 -9.92 1.61
N VAL A 116 4.87 -9.06 1.23
CA VAL A 116 4.78 -8.47 -0.11
C VAL A 116 6.04 -7.65 -0.40
N PHE A 117 6.49 -6.82 0.55
CA PHE A 117 7.69 -6.01 0.40
C PHE A 117 8.95 -6.84 0.18
N LEU A 118 9.17 -7.86 1.03
CA LEU A 118 10.35 -8.73 0.87
C LEU A 118 10.38 -9.41 -0.50
N LYS A 119 9.22 -9.86 -0.99
CA LYS A 119 9.12 -10.50 -2.31
C LYS A 119 9.33 -9.51 -3.44
N ALA A 120 8.81 -8.29 -3.32
CA ALA A 120 9.04 -7.22 -4.29
C ALA A 120 10.54 -6.84 -4.37
N VAL A 121 11.22 -6.70 -3.23
CA VAL A 121 12.69 -6.48 -3.19
C VAL A 121 13.44 -7.62 -3.85
N THR A 122 13.08 -8.86 -3.54
CA THR A 122 13.73 -10.05 -4.12
C THR A 122 13.51 -10.10 -5.63
N LEU A 123 12.29 -9.88 -6.09
CA LEU A 123 11.95 -9.85 -7.52
C LEU A 123 12.76 -8.75 -8.24
N ALA A 124 12.77 -7.54 -7.71
CA ALA A 124 13.48 -6.42 -8.32
C ALA A 124 14.99 -6.69 -8.41
N ARG A 125 15.60 -7.24 -7.35
CA ARG A 125 17.03 -7.64 -7.37
C ARG A 125 17.31 -8.75 -8.38
N ASN A 126 16.45 -9.74 -8.49
CA ASN A 126 16.58 -10.82 -9.48
C ASN A 126 16.46 -10.32 -10.92
N LEU A 127 15.73 -9.23 -11.13
CA LEU A 127 15.64 -8.52 -12.41
C LEU A 127 16.81 -7.55 -12.67
N GLY A 128 17.82 -7.52 -11.80
CA GLY A 128 19.04 -6.72 -11.98
C GLY A 128 18.98 -5.30 -11.40
N HIS A 129 17.89 -4.93 -10.71
CA HIS A 129 17.82 -3.60 -10.08
C HIS A 129 18.73 -3.52 -8.83
N ARG A 130 19.56 -2.49 -8.76
CA ARG A 130 20.45 -2.23 -7.61
C ARG A 130 19.65 -1.47 -6.54
N ILE A 131 19.15 -2.21 -5.54
CA ILE A 131 18.45 -1.62 -4.38
C ILE A 131 19.44 -1.56 -3.22
N GLU A 132 20.23 -0.49 -3.19
CA GLU A 132 21.26 -0.21 -2.20
C GLU A 132 21.11 1.22 -1.67
N LYS A 133 21.70 1.53 -0.51
CA LYS A 133 21.66 2.86 0.12
C LYS A 133 20.22 3.38 0.32
N PHE A 134 19.37 2.56 0.87
CA PHE A 134 17.98 2.91 1.17
C PHE A 134 17.70 2.70 2.66
N THR A 135 16.58 3.24 3.10
CA THR A 135 16.13 3.15 4.49
C THR A 135 14.78 2.45 4.57
N THR A 136 14.63 1.58 5.55
CA THR A 136 13.32 1.05 5.93
C THR A 136 12.99 1.38 7.36
N ALA A 137 11.72 1.57 7.69
CA ALA A 137 11.27 1.70 9.07
C ALA A 137 9.97 0.94 9.30
N ASN A 138 9.88 0.29 10.45
CA ASN A 138 8.65 -0.30 10.94
C ASN A 138 8.07 0.61 12.03
N PHE A 139 6.89 1.15 11.78
CA PHE A 139 6.11 1.94 12.74
C PHE A 139 5.01 1.05 13.29
N ASP A 140 5.13 0.65 14.54
CA ASP A 140 4.07 -0.11 15.21
C ASP A 140 4.20 0.03 16.73
N PHE A 141 3.10 -0.15 17.44
CA PHE A 141 3.13 -0.23 18.89
C PHE A 141 3.68 -1.59 19.36
N ILE A 142 3.37 -2.65 18.63
CA ILE A 142 3.89 -4.00 18.87
C ILE A 142 4.85 -4.38 17.75
N GLN A 143 6.13 -4.53 18.09
CA GLN A 143 7.17 -4.90 17.12
C GLN A 143 7.13 -6.40 16.83
N GLY A 144 6.40 -6.77 15.77
CA GLY A 144 6.24 -8.17 15.35
C GLY A 144 7.48 -8.75 14.66
N TYR A 145 7.59 -10.08 14.67
CA TYR A 145 8.69 -10.81 14.03
C TYR A 145 8.79 -10.51 12.52
N ARG A 146 7.66 -10.59 11.79
CA ARG A 146 7.68 -10.41 10.34
C ARG A 146 8.12 -9.01 9.90
N PRO A 147 7.60 -7.91 10.43
CA PRO A 147 8.12 -6.58 10.13
C PRO A 147 9.60 -6.44 10.46
N ASN A 148 10.04 -6.88 11.65
CA ASN A 148 11.43 -6.78 12.03
C ASN A 148 12.37 -7.58 11.13
N THR A 149 11.93 -8.75 10.66
CA THR A 149 12.72 -9.60 9.78
C THR A 149 12.64 -9.18 8.32
N ASN A 150 11.42 -8.96 7.80
CA ASN A 150 11.17 -8.83 6.36
C ASN A 150 11.17 -7.38 5.87
N VAL A 151 11.11 -6.41 6.78
CA VAL A 151 11.23 -4.98 6.46
C VAL A 151 12.54 -4.41 6.98
N VAL A 152 12.83 -4.60 8.28
CA VAL A 152 13.94 -3.92 8.94
C VAL A 152 15.27 -4.59 8.64
N SER A 153 15.39 -5.93 8.82
CA SER A 153 16.73 -6.56 8.81
C SER A 153 17.13 -7.20 7.47
N ARG A 154 16.31 -8.08 6.88
CA ARG A 154 16.69 -8.82 5.68
C ARG A 154 16.94 -7.93 4.45
N PRO A 155 16.03 -7.01 4.09
CA PRO A 155 16.21 -6.22 2.88
C PRO A 155 17.41 -5.28 2.94
N THR A 156 17.75 -4.79 4.15
CA THR A 156 18.76 -3.75 4.38
C THR A 156 20.15 -4.29 4.70
N ARG A 157 20.25 -5.60 4.98
CA ARG A 157 21.52 -6.22 5.43
C ARG A 157 22.66 -5.95 4.46
N GLY A 158 23.68 -5.22 4.94
CA GLY A 158 24.88 -4.89 4.17
C GLY A 158 24.69 -3.80 3.09
N VAL A 159 23.48 -3.32 2.84
CA VAL A 159 23.19 -2.41 1.71
C VAL A 159 22.34 -1.19 2.08
N GLY A 160 21.75 -1.15 3.28
CA GLY A 160 20.85 -0.08 3.71
C GLY A 160 20.74 0.02 5.22
N ARG A 161 19.74 0.77 5.68
CA ARG A 161 19.46 0.97 7.12
C ARG A 161 18.02 0.60 7.42
N GLY A 162 17.80 -0.14 8.52
CA GLY A 162 16.47 -0.51 9.00
C GLY A 162 16.24 -0.02 10.43
N TYR A 163 15.06 0.50 10.70
CA TYR A 163 14.68 1.04 12.01
C TYR A 163 13.36 0.42 12.47
N SER A 164 13.27 0.14 13.77
CA SER A 164 12.01 -0.20 14.45
C SER A 164 11.62 0.97 15.36
N LEU A 165 10.49 1.59 15.04
CA LEU A 165 9.99 2.77 15.75
C LEU A 165 8.70 2.37 16.49
N THR A 166 8.80 2.30 17.82
CA THR A 166 7.68 1.90 18.69
C THR A 166 6.91 3.12 19.17
N GLY A 167 5.61 3.14 18.89
CA GLY A 167 4.72 4.22 19.34
C GLY A 167 3.31 4.06 18.79
N HIS A 168 2.40 4.84 19.35
CA HIS A 168 1.02 4.92 18.87
C HIS A 168 0.95 5.68 17.53
N HIS A 169 0.23 5.14 16.57
CA HIS A 169 0.11 5.75 15.23
C HIS A 169 -0.51 7.14 15.27
N GLU A 170 -1.44 7.38 16.19
CA GLU A 170 -2.09 8.67 16.40
C GLU A 170 -1.11 9.79 16.80
N ILE A 171 0.06 9.43 17.32
CA ILE A 171 1.16 10.36 17.66
C ILE A 171 2.20 10.35 16.54
N MET A 172 2.63 9.16 16.10
CA MET A 172 3.76 8.99 15.19
C MET A 172 3.47 9.53 13.78
N ILE A 173 2.25 9.34 13.28
CA ILE A 173 1.90 9.79 11.92
C ILE A 173 1.78 11.30 11.82
N PRO A 174 1.06 12.02 12.72
CA PRO A 174 1.07 13.48 12.72
C PRO A 174 2.46 14.08 12.95
N LEU A 175 3.28 13.47 13.79
CA LEU A 175 4.67 13.92 14.01
C LEU A 175 5.51 13.78 12.73
N LEU A 176 5.43 12.63 12.04
CA LEU A 176 6.12 12.44 10.77
C LEU A 176 5.65 13.45 9.72
N ALA A 177 4.34 13.70 9.62
CA ALA A 177 3.79 14.68 8.69
C ALA A 177 4.30 16.09 8.98
N ALA A 178 4.32 16.50 10.25
CA ALA A 178 4.86 17.79 10.67
C ALA A 178 6.33 17.94 10.32
N LEU A 179 7.15 16.92 10.58
CA LEU A 179 8.59 16.93 10.25
C LEU A 179 8.84 17.04 8.74
N LEU A 180 8.02 16.41 7.90
CA LEU A 180 8.14 16.50 6.44
C LEU A 180 7.79 17.92 5.94
N VAL A 181 6.72 18.52 6.45
CA VAL A 181 6.31 19.89 6.09
C VAL A 181 7.35 20.91 6.54
N GLU A 182 7.84 20.83 7.77
CA GLU A 182 8.88 21.71 8.30
C GLU A 182 10.21 21.55 7.54
N GLY A 183 10.58 20.31 7.23
CA GLY A 183 11.80 20.00 6.48
C GLY A 183 11.79 20.56 5.04
N ASP A 184 10.63 20.58 4.39
CA ASP A 184 10.47 21.18 3.05
C ASP A 184 10.56 22.73 3.12
N ASN A 185 9.95 23.34 4.13
CA ASN A 185 10.01 24.78 4.34
C ASN A 185 11.43 25.31 4.60
N ARG A 186 12.31 24.52 5.22
CA ARG A 186 13.71 24.91 5.47
C ARG A 186 14.62 24.79 4.25
N ARG A 187 14.16 24.13 3.19
CA ARG A 187 14.92 23.97 1.92
C ARG A 187 14.57 24.99 0.85
N LYS A 188 13.53 25.79 1.10
CA LYS A 188 13.13 26.95 0.28
C LYS A 188 13.71 28.22 0.86
#